data_84a89caa37088c19072a708905f6d76c
#
_entry.id   84a89caa37088c19072a708905f6d76c
#
_cell.length_a   1.000
_cell.length_b   1.000
_cell.length_c   1.000
_cell.angle_alpha   90.00
_cell.angle_beta   90.00
_cell.angle_gamma   90.00
#
_symmetry.space_group_name_H-M   'P 1'
#
loop_
_entity.id
_entity.type
_entity.pdbx_description
1 polymer ?
#
loop_
_entity_poly.entity_id
_entity_poly.type
_entity_poly.pdbx_seq_one_letter_code
_entity_poly.pdbx_strand_id
1 'polypeptide(L)'
;MKTAIPGLALFLSGMSAVAQTNAPPTVEDFKPSSLNQPGKQYPQVNSERRVRARIVAPQAQNVTFQFLGGATYPLTKGEDGVWVGETRPQDEGFHYYQLLIDGAGVPDPGTLYFYGGGRWGSGVEVPAHDQEFYSVKDVPHGQLRQAFYHSARSNATLRCFVYTPPDYEKEQAKRYPVLYLQHGAGEDETGWGNQGHTGFIMDNLLAEGKARPFIIVMANSYVPGSSYNFGGRAASTNQTAATASGGATNAAPSRGVAGPGGRRFDFSAFERVLIDDLIPFVDSNYRTLAEQPHRALAGLSMGGMQTRQI
;
A
#
# COMPACT_ATOMS: atom_id res chain seq x y z
N MET A 1 -7.90 7.52 -89.36
CA MET A 1 -8.87 6.90 -88.43
C MET A 1 -8.10 6.21 -87.35
N LYS A 2 -8.03 6.78 -86.15
CA LYS A 2 -7.39 6.17 -84.97
C LYS A 2 -8.48 5.97 -83.92
N THR A 3 -8.85 4.72 -83.71
CA THR A 3 -9.81 4.28 -82.70
C THR A 3 -9.20 4.26 -81.31
N ALA A 4 -9.73 4.99 -80.39
CA ALA A 4 -9.39 4.98 -78.97
C ALA A 4 -10.22 3.90 -78.23
N ILE A 5 -9.54 3.11 -77.35
CA ILE A 5 -10.12 2.13 -76.50
C ILE A 5 -10.24 2.75 -75.08
N PRO A 6 -11.42 2.77 -74.41
CA PRO A 6 -11.51 3.26 -73.04
C PRO A 6 -11.05 2.18 -72.04
N GLY A 7 -10.13 2.57 -71.14
CA GLY A 7 -9.66 1.77 -70.04
C GLY A 7 -10.70 1.70 -68.90
N LEU A 8 -11.01 0.50 -68.49
CA LEU A 8 -11.87 0.16 -67.36
C LEU A 8 -11.07 0.23 -66.05
N ALA A 9 -11.30 1.21 -65.20
CA ALA A 9 -10.69 1.32 -63.88
C ALA A 9 -11.47 0.46 -62.89
N LEU A 10 -10.85 -0.62 -62.37
CA LEU A 10 -11.40 -1.43 -61.32
C LEU A 10 -11.12 -0.78 -59.94
N PHE A 11 -12.14 -0.28 -59.27
CA PHE A 11 -12.05 0.14 -57.88
C PHE A 11 -12.16 -1.11 -56.98
N LEU A 12 -11.05 -1.54 -56.38
CA LEU A 12 -11.04 -2.48 -55.26
C LEU A 12 -11.39 -1.73 -53.97
N SER A 13 -12.63 -1.88 -53.51
CA SER A 13 -13.06 -1.49 -52.20
C SER A 13 -12.48 -2.46 -51.17
N GLY A 14 -11.40 -2.08 -50.49
CA GLY A 14 -10.87 -2.82 -49.35
C GLY A 14 -11.80 -2.72 -48.17
N MET A 15 -12.58 -3.77 -47.89
CA MET A 15 -13.28 -3.93 -46.62
C MET A 15 -12.25 -4.32 -45.56
N SER A 16 -11.87 -3.35 -44.72
CA SER A 16 -11.14 -3.64 -43.47
C SER A 16 -12.06 -4.42 -42.53
N ALA A 17 -11.89 -5.72 -42.44
CA ALA A 17 -12.52 -6.52 -41.41
C ALA A 17 -11.94 -6.10 -40.05
N VAL A 18 -12.72 -5.37 -39.26
CA VAL A 18 -12.43 -5.17 -37.84
C VAL A 18 -12.61 -6.53 -37.19
N ALA A 19 -11.49 -7.15 -36.79
CA ALA A 19 -11.51 -8.38 -36.02
C ALA A 19 -12.21 -8.07 -34.67
N GLN A 20 -13.48 -8.44 -34.54
CA GLN A 20 -14.16 -8.53 -33.25
C GLN A 20 -13.44 -9.60 -32.44
N THR A 21 -12.65 -9.19 -31.46
CA THR A 21 -12.16 -10.08 -30.43
C THR A 21 -13.38 -10.56 -29.64
N ASN A 22 -13.84 -11.77 -29.89
CA ASN A 22 -14.86 -12.45 -29.08
C ASN A 22 -14.25 -12.81 -27.72
N ALA A 23 -14.03 -11.79 -26.85
CA ALA A 23 -13.81 -12.04 -25.45
C ALA A 23 -15.10 -12.65 -24.87
N PRO A 24 -15.02 -13.70 -24.06
CA PRO A 24 -16.21 -14.24 -23.40
C PRO A 24 -16.92 -13.13 -22.61
N PRO A 25 -18.26 -13.17 -22.55
CA PRO A 25 -19.01 -12.17 -21.80
C PRO A 25 -18.59 -12.20 -20.32
N THR A 26 -18.45 -11.03 -19.71
CA THR A 26 -18.17 -10.89 -18.28
C THR A 26 -19.30 -11.49 -17.43
N VAL A 27 -18.95 -12.21 -16.38
CA VAL A 27 -19.94 -12.77 -15.43
C VAL A 27 -20.55 -11.62 -14.60
N GLU A 28 -21.88 -11.49 -14.63
CA GLU A 28 -22.65 -10.40 -14.02
C GLU A 28 -23.03 -10.69 -12.55
N ASP A 29 -22.10 -11.18 -11.74
CA ASP A 29 -22.31 -11.46 -10.32
C ASP A 29 -21.56 -10.49 -9.40
N PHE A 30 -21.40 -9.26 -9.84
CA PHE A 30 -20.70 -8.20 -9.11
C PHE A 30 -21.31 -7.90 -7.73
N LYS A 31 -20.44 -7.82 -6.71
CA LYS A 31 -20.80 -7.45 -5.33
C LYS A 31 -19.97 -6.27 -4.88
N PRO A 32 -20.49 -5.39 -4.00
CA PRO A 32 -19.70 -4.32 -3.40
C PRO A 32 -18.44 -4.86 -2.74
N SER A 33 -17.31 -4.16 -2.92
CA SER A 33 -16.07 -4.48 -2.21
C SER A 33 -16.27 -4.29 -0.70
N SER A 34 -15.63 -5.13 0.10
CA SER A 34 -15.63 -5.02 1.58
C SER A 34 -15.03 -3.72 2.10
N LEU A 35 -14.25 -3.01 1.26
CA LEU A 35 -13.61 -1.73 1.59
C LEU A 35 -14.46 -0.51 1.20
N ASN A 36 -15.69 -0.71 0.74
CA ASN A 36 -16.57 0.42 0.46
C ASN A 36 -17.00 1.12 1.75
N GLN A 37 -17.18 2.42 1.68
CA GLN A 37 -17.80 3.18 2.77
C GLN A 37 -19.24 2.68 3.00
N PRO A 38 -19.78 2.79 4.21
CA PRO A 38 -21.14 2.35 4.52
C PRO A 38 -22.18 2.87 3.52
N GLY A 39 -22.96 1.95 2.95
CA GLY A 39 -24.01 2.26 1.98
C GLY A 39 -23.54 2.47 0.53
N LYS A 40 -22.24 2.48 0.28
CA LYS A 40 -21.72 2.61 -1.09
C LYS A 40 -21.70 1.26 -1.81
N GLN A 41 -22.14 1.28 -3.08
CA GLN A 41 -22.26 0.09 -3.91
C GLN A 41 -21.05 -0.14 -4.82
N TYR A 42 -20.16 0.84 -4.96
CA TYR A 42 -18.99 0.79 -5.83
C TYR A 42 -17.72 1.22 -5.08
N PRO A 43 -16.57 0.64 -5.51
CA PRO A 43 -16.34 -0.37 -6.54
C PRO A 43 -16.96 -1.73 -6.19
N GLN A 44 -17.18 -2.55 -7.22
CA GLN A 44 -17.67 -3.93 -7.09
C GLN A 44 -16.63 -4.90 -7.61
N VAL A 45 -16.70 -6.14 -7.13
CA VAL A 45 -15.86 -7.24 -7.59
C VAL A 45 -16.73 -8.44 -7.95
N ASN A 46 -16.44 -9.14 -9.04
CA ASN A 46 -17.15 -10.35 -9.45
C ASN A 46 -16.33 -11.63 -9.19
N SER A 47 -16.94 -12.79 -9.43
CA SER A 47 -16.28 -14.10 -9.26
C SER A 47 -15.07 -14.33 -10.17
N GLU A 48 -14.96 -13.59 -11.28
CA GLU A 48 -13.79 -13.58 -12.16
C GLU A 48 -12.69 -12.63 -11.67
N ARG A 49 -12.83 -12.02 -10.48
CA ARG A 49 -11.90 -11.04 -9.89
C ARG A 49 -11.74 -9.75 -10.72
N ARG A 50 -12.77 -9.39 -11.51
CA ARG A 50 -12.83 -8.11 -12.18
C ARG A 50 -13.38 -7.06 -11.23
N VAL A 51 -12.81 -5.86 -11.29
CA VAL A 51 -13.27 -4.71 -10.51
C VAL A 51 -14.10 -3.81 -11.44
N ARG A 52 -15.33 -3.46 -11.02
CA ARG A 52 -16.19 -2.49 -11.69
C ARG A 52 -16.20 -1.20 -10.89
N ALA A 53 -15.76 -0.12 -11.51
CA ALA A 53 -15.80 1.22 -10.94
C ALA A 53 -16.97 2.03 -11.51
N ARG A 54 -17.52 2.95 -10.70
CA ARG A 54 -18.59 3.87 -11.09
C ARG A 54 -18.39 5.21 -10.38
N ILE A 55 -18.36 6.29 -11.14
CA ILE A 55 -18.25 7.65 -10.58
C ILE A 55 -19.15 8.64 -11.35
N VAL A 56 -19.73 9.59 -10.64
CA VAL A 56 -20.49 10.70 -11.23
C VAL A 56 -19.53 11.85 -11.47
N ALA A 57 -19.23 12.14 -12.73
CA ALA A 57 -18.35 13.22 -13.14
C ALA A 57 -18.84 13.83 -14.47
N PRO A 58 -19.99 14.55 -14.47
CA PRO A 58 -20.67 14.96 -15.70
C PRO A 58 -19.85 15.93 -16.55
N GLN A 59 -18.96 16.72 -15.95
CA GLN A 59 -18.12 17.68 -16.66
C GLN A 59 -16.81 17.10 -17.17
N ALA A 60 -16.42 15.90 -16.69
CA ALA A 60 -15.18 15.26 -17.08
C ALA A 60 -15.18 14.86 -18.57
N GLN A 61 -14.03 14.98 -19.20
CA GLN A 61 -13.78 14.54 -20.57
C GLN A 61 -13.15 13.15 -20.63
N ASN A 62 -12.43 12.77 -19.57
CA ASN A 62 -11.76 11.48 -19.45
C ASN A 62 -11.76 11.01 -18.00
N VAL A 63 -12.16 9.76 -17.77
CA VAL A 63 -12.06 9.10 -16.47
C VAL A 63 -11.42 7.74 -16.65
N THR A 64 -10.39 7.46 -15.83
CA THR A 64 -9.64 6.21 -15.90
C THR A 64 -9.47 5.65 -14.49
N PHE A 65 -9.68 4.37 -14.31
CA PHE A 65 -9.33 3.62 -13.11
C PHE A 65 -7.86 3.20 -13.20
N GLN A 66 -7.06 3.45 -12.17
CA GLN A 66 -5.64 3.14 -12.16
C GLN A 66 -5.21 2.45 -10.88
N PHE A 67 -4.66 1.24 -10.98
CA PHE A 67 -3.98 0.59 -9.87
C PHE A 67 -2.60 1.22 -9.61
N LEU A 68 -2.16 1.22 -8.37
CA LEU A 68 -0.83 1.69 -8.00
C LEU A 68 0.25 0.81 -8.64
N GLY A 69 1.11 1.42 -9.47
CA GLY A 69 2.17 0.70 -10.18
C GLY A 69 1.67 -0.28 -11.24
N GLY A 70 0.37 -0.29 -11.53
CA GLY A 70 -0.30 -1.26 -12.41
C GLY A 70 -0.97 -0.64 -13.63
N ALA A 71 -1.84 -1.45 -14.23
CA ALA A 71 -2.58 -1.10 -15.42
C ALA A 71 -3.62 -0.01 -15.16
N THR A 72 -3.96 0.73 -16.23
CA THR A 72 -5.04 1.70 -16.30
C THR A 72 -6.19 1.17 -17.14
N TYR A 73 -7.40 1.50 -16.73
CA TYR A 73 -8.64 1.06 -17.39
C TYR A 73 -9.53 2.27 -17.63
N PRO A 74 -9.79 2.66 -18.90
CA PRO A 74 -10.67 3.77 -19.20
C PRO A 74 -12.12 3.42 -18.83
N LEU A 75 -12.86 4.41 -18.29
CA LEU A 75 -14.28 4.30 -18.05
C LEU A 75 -15.05 4.92 -19.22
N THR A 76 -16.25 4.43 -19.45
CA THR A 76 -17.18 4.94 -20.47
C THR A 76 -18.21 5.85 -19.81
N LYS A 77 -18.44 7.02 -20.39
CA LYS A 77 -19.45 8.00 -19.95
C LYS A 77 -20.83 7.63 -20.46
N GLY A 78 -21.79 7.50 -19.55
CA GLY A 78 -23.21 7.41 -19.89
C GLY A 78 -23.86 8.78 -20.14
N GLU A 79 -25.07 8.78 -20.67
CA GLU A 79 -25.85 10.00 -20.96
C GLU A 79 -26.15 10.82 -19.69
N ASP A 80 -26.23 10.16 -18.54
CA ASP A 80 -26.48 10.77 -17.22
C ASP A 80 -25.20 11.39 -16.58
N GLY A 81 -24.09 11.38 -17.31
CA GLY A 81 -22.80 11.88 -16.80
C GLY A 81 -22.10 10.93 -15.82
N VAL A 82 -22.58 9.71 -15.71
CA VAL A 82 -21.98 8.64 -14.91
C VAL A 82 -20.94 7.90 -15.75
N TRP A 83 -19.78 7.65 -15.17
CA TRP A 83 -18.71 6.89 -15.76
C TRP A 83 -18.66 5.49 -15.15
N VAL A 84 -18.61 4.47 -16.00
CA VAL A 84 -18.53 3.06 -15.59
C VAL A 84 -17.46 2.35 -16.42
N GLY A 85 -16.72 1.45 -15.79
CA GLY A 85 -15.74 0.62 -16.48
C GLY A 85 -15.30 -0.55 -15.62
N GLU A 86 -14.66 -1.51 -16.27
CA GLU A 86 -14.20 -2.75 -15.66
C GLU A 86 -12.73 -3.00 -15.93
N THR A 87 -12.11 -3.68 -14.98
CA THR A 87 -10.73 -4.14 -15.14
C THR A 87 -10.69 -5.53 -15.77
N ARG A 88 -9.50 -5.99 -16.15
CA ARG A 88 -9.24 -7.42 -16.29
C ARG A 88 -9.28 -8.08 -14.91
N PRO A 89 -9.32 -9.44 -14.85
CA PRO A 89 -9.11 -10.16 -13.58
C PRO A 89 -7.85 -9.66 -12.87
N GLN A 90 -7.94 -9.46 -11.55
CA GLN A 90 -6.85 -9.04 -10.70
C GLN A 90 -6.42 -10.19 -9.79
N ASP A 91 -5.24 -10.07 -9.18
CA ASP A 91 -4.81 -10.97 -8.14
C ASP A 91 -5.70 -10.82 -6.89
N GLU A 92 -5.77 -11.87 -6.08
CA GLU A 92 -6.49 -11.87 -4.81
C GLU A 92 -5.84 -10.91 -3.80
N GLY A 93 -6.65 -10.35 -2.90
CA GLY A 93 -6.21 -9.49 -1.82
C GLY A 93 -6.40 -7.99 -2.08
N PHE A 94 -5.70 -7.20 -1.29
CA PHE A 94 -5.82 -5.73 -1.29
C PHE A 94 -5.06 -5.08 -2.44
N HIS A 95 -5.71 -4.13 -3.12
CA HIS A 95 -5.10 -3.30 -4.17
C HIS A 95 -5.34 -1.82 -3.91
N TYR A 96 -4.27 -1.02 -3.97
CA TYR A 96 -4.40 0.43 -4.03
C TYR A 96 -4.81 0.88 -5.41
N TYR A 97 -5.73 1.84 -5.49
CA TYR A 97 -6.11 2.47 -6.74
C TYR A 97 -6.45 3.95 -6.59
N GLN A 98 -6.62 4.64 -7.70
CA GLN A 98 -7.17 5.98 -7.82
C GLN A 98 -7.99 6.10 -9.09
N LEU A 99 -8.82 7.13 -9.15
CA LEU A 99 -9.44 7.59 -10.39
C LEU A 99 -8.59 8.72 -10.98
N LEU A 100 -8.32 8.66 -12.27
CA LEU A 100 -7.76 9.80 -13.01
C LEU A 100 -8.92 10.50 -13.70
N ILE A 101 -9.26 11.69 -13.23
CA ILE A 101 -10.31 12.54 -13.82
C ILE A 101 -9.62 13.68 -14.53
N ASP A 102 -9.70 13.71 -15.87
CA ASP A 102 -8.98 14.66 -16.72
C ASP A 102 -7.48 14.79 -16.39
N GLY A 103 -6.87 13.65 -16.04
CA GLY A 103 -5.46 13.56 -15.67
C GLY A 103 -5.15 13.83 -14.19
N ALA A 104 -6.10 14.33 -13.40
CA ALA A 104 -5.93 14.52 -11.97
C ALA A 104 -6.20 13.21 -11.21
N GLY A 105 -5.23 12.77 -10.39
CA GLY A 105 -5.40 11.60 -9.50
C GLY A 105 -6.24 11.95 -8.29
N VAL A 106 -7.41 11.35 -8.16
CA VAL A 106 -8.33 11.56 -7.05
C VAL A 106 -8.69 10.25 -6.38
N PRO A 107 -8.85 10.22 -5.04
CA PRO A 107 -9.45 9.09 -4.36
C PRO A 107 -10.91 8.89 -4.78
N ASP A 108 -11.35 7.63 -4.85
CA ASP A 108 -12.75 7.28 -5.05
C ASP A 108 -13.55 7.55 -3.76
N PRO A 109 -14.59 8.40 -3.79
CA PRO A 109 -15.37 8.69 -2.59
C PRO A 109 -16.24 7.50 -2.13
N GLY A 110 -16.27 6.42 -2.90
CA GLY A 110 -16.99 5.20 -2.58
C GLY A 110 -16.25 4.28 -1.61
N THR A 111 -14.92 4.46 -1.39
CA THR A 111 -14.12 3.56 -0.59
C THR A 111 -13.55 4.19 0.68
N LEU A 112 -13.09 3.36 1.61
CA LEU A 112 -12.18 3.76 2.66
C LEU A 112 -10.84 4.21 2.05
N TYR A 113 -10.11 5.05 2.78
CA TYR A 113 -8.81 5.57 2.32
C TYR A 113 -7.67 4.93 3.07
N PHE A 114 -6.59 4.65 2.32
CA PHE A 114 -5.38 3.99 2.79
C PHE A 114 -4.16 4.78 2.36
N TYR A 115 -3.14 4.81 3.20
CA TYR A 115 -1.87 5.41 2.83
C TYR A 115 -0.99 4.40 2.10
N GLY A 116 -0.64 4.71 0.86
CA GLY A 116 0.23 3.88 0.02
C GLY A 116 0.67 4.63 -1.24
N GLY A 117 1.85 4.29 -1.75
CA GLY A 117 2.46 5.01 -2.87
C GLY A 117 2.77 6.49 -2.57
N GLY A 118 3.03 6.81 -1.30
CA GLY A 118 3.36 8.16 -0.84
C GLY A 118 2.16 9.11 -0.75
N ARG A 119 0.94 8.60 -0.77
CA ARG A 119 -0.30 9.40 -0.68
C ARG A 119 -1.46 8.62 -0.06
N TRP A 120 -2.47 9.36 0.38
CA TRP A 120 -3.78 8.79 0.69
C TRP A 120 -4.53 8.50 -0.61
N GLY A 121 -5.10 7.33 -0.73
CA GLY A 121 -5.83 6.87 -1.90
C GLY A 121 -6.86 5.82 -1.55
N SER A 122 -7.51 5.28 -2.56
CA SER A 122 -8.54 4.26 -2.44
C SER A 122 -7.96 2.86 -2.37
N GLY A 123 -8.71 1.94 -1.76
CA GLY A 123 -8.43 0.52 -1.77
C GLY A 123 -9.61 -0.28 -2.31
N VAL A 124 -9.32 -1.42 -2.92
CA VAL A 124 -10.30 -2.44 -3.25
C VAL A 124 -9.77 -3.80 -2.80
N GLU A 125 -10.62 -4.57 -2.16
CA GLU A 125 -10.33 -5.96 -1.80
C GLU A 125 -10.91 -6.87 -2.87
N VAL A 126 -10.04 -7.66 -3.50
CA VAL A 126 -10.43 -8.78 -4.37
C VAL A 126 -10.48 -10.02 -3.49
N PRO A 127 -11.65 -10.66 -3.32
CA PRO A 127 -11.78 -11.80 -2.40
C PRO A 127 -10.75 -12.89 -2.68
N ALA A 128 -10.02 -13.29 -1.64
CA ALA A 128 -9.04 -14.37 -1.69
C ALA A 128 -9.68 -15.69 -1.31
N HIS A 129 -9.18 -16.79 -1.88
CA HIS A 129 -9.65 -18.14 -1.57
C HIS A 129 -9.40 -18.54 -0.11
N ASP A 130 -8.43 -17.91 0.54
CA ASP A 130 -8.01 -18.15 1.93
C ASP A 130 -8.28 -16.95 2.86
N GLN A 131 -9.11 -15.98 2.47
CA GLN A 131 -9.36 -14.75 3.24
C GLN A 131 -9.81 -14.99 4.69
N GLU A 132 -10.26 -16.20 5.02
CA GLU A 132 -10.69 -16.58 6.36
C GLU A 132 -9.62 -16.32 7.43
N PHE A 133 -8.33 -16.39 7.09
CA PHE A 133 -7.29 -16.15 8.08
C PHE A 133 -7.15 -14.68 8.49
N TYR A 134 -7.60 -13.72 7.67
CA TYR A 134 -7.56 -12.29 7.96
C TYR A 134 -8.95 -11.61 8.06
N SER A 135 -10.02 -12.36 7.86
CA SER A 135 -11.39 -11.86 8.04
C SER A 135 -11.69 -11.57 9.52
N VAL A 136 -12.59 -10.61 9.75
CA VAL A 136 -13.11 -10.33 11.08
C VAL A 136 -13.95 -11.53 11.53
N LYS A 137 -13.58 -12.14 12.66
CA LYS A 137 -14.29 -13.29 13.26
C LYS A 137 -14.76 -12.93 14.67
N ASP A 138 -15.75 -13.66 15.18
CA ASP A 138 -16.19 -13.56 16.57
C ASP A 138 -15.24 -14.33 17.49
N VAL A 139 -14.09 -13.73 17.76
CA VAL A 139 -13.02 -14.26 18.62
C VAL A 139 -12.55 -13.16 19.58
N PRO A 140 -11.84 -13.47 20.66
CA PRO A 140 -11.21 -12.44 21.47
C PRO A 140 -10.25 -11.58 20.63
N HIS A 141 -10.43 -10.24 20.70
CA HIS A 141 -9.63 -9.30 19.94
C HIS A 141 -8.56 -8.63 20.78
N GLY A 142 -7.37 -8.47 20.20
CA GLY A 142 -6.32 -7.60 20.68
C GLY A 142 -6.63 -6.11 20.46
N GLN A 143 -5.69 -5.26 20.77
CA GLN A 143 -5.84 -3.82 20.59
C GLN A 143 -4.73 -3.27 19.73
N LEU A 144 -5.09 -2.43 18.76
CA LEU A 144 -4.15 -1.65 17.98
C LEU A 144 -4.09 -0.22 18.55
N ARG A 145 -2.97 0.13 19.18
CA ARG A 145 -2.76 1.39 19.89
C ARG A 145 -1.85 2.31 19.09
N GLN A 146 -2.26 3.55 18.92
CA GLN A 146 -1.38 4.61 18.45
C GLN A 146 -0.56 5.12 19.63
N ALA A 147 0.76 5.17 19.46
CA ALA A 147 1.69 5.70 20.45
C ALA A 147 2.64 6.71 19.81
N PHE A 148 3.10 7.67 20.62
CA PHE A 148 4.09 8.67 20.23
C PHE A 148 5.31 8.55 21.13
N TYR A 149 6.49 8.70 20.54
CA TYR A 149 7.75 8.71 21.27
C TYR A 149 8.68 9.81 20.75
N HIS A 150 9.48 10.35 21.62
CA HIS A 150 10.53 11.27 21.21
C HIS A 150 11.76 10.48 20.77
N SER A 151 12.21 10.72 19.55
CA SER A 151 13.47 10.17 19.04
C SER A 151 14.56 11.21 19.22
N ALA A 152 15.53 10.92 20.08
CA ALA A 152 16.70 11.77 20.25
C ALA A 152 17.58 11.72 18.98
N ARG A 153 17.58 10.60 18.25
CA ARG A 153 18.37 10.42 17.01
C ARG A 153 17.89 11.30 15.86
N SER A 154 16.60 11.52 15.75
CA SER A 154 16.02 12.40 14.72
C SER A 154 15.59 13.77 15.24
N ASN A 155 15.70 14.00 16.57
CA ASN A 155 15.21 15.18 17.27
C ASN A 155 13.74 15.48 16.91
N ALA A 156 12.90 14.46 16.87
CA ALA A 156 11.50 14.57 16.48
C ALA A 156 10.59 13.67 17.32
N THR A 157 9.32 14.06 17.46
CA THR A 157 8.30 13.17 17.98
C THR A 157 7.80 12.30 16.84
N LEU A 158 7.97 10.99 16.99
CA LEU A 158 7.58 9.98 16.02
C LEU A 158 6.37 9.20 16.50
N ARG A 159 5.63 8.62 15.56
CA ARG A 159 4.46 7.80 15.82
C ARG A 159 4.74 6.34 15.49
N CYS A 160 4.17 5.44 16.28
CA CYS A 160 4.09 4.03 15.94
C CYS A 160 2.71 3.47 16.31
N PHE A 161 2.36 2.34 15.74
CA PHE A 161 1.22 1.54 16.18
C PHE A 161 1.73 0.28 16.87
N VAL A 162 1.04 -0.09 17.96
CA VAL A 162 1.40 -1.26 18.76
C VAL A 162 0.18 -2.14 18.90
N TYR A 163 0.25 -3.35 18.34
CA TYR A 163 -0.73 -4.39 18.61
C TYR A 163 -0.36 -5.08 19.91
N THR A 164 -1.33 -5.20 20.81
CA THR A 164 -1.25 -6.00 22.04
C THR A 164 -2.28 -7.13 21.95
N PRO A 165 -1.91 -8.39 22.30
CA PRO A 165 -2.81 -9.53 22.11
C PRO A 165 -4.04 -9.48 23.04
N PRO A 166 -5.07 -10.30 22.77
CA PRO A 166 -6.20 -10.48 23.70
C PRO A 166 -5.72 -10.76 25.12
N ASP A 167 -6.47 -10.29 26.09
CA ASP A 167 -6.18 -10.40 27.54
C ASP A 167 -4.91 -9.67 28.03
N TYR A 168 -4.24 -8.93 27.15
CA TYR A 168 -3.09 -8.14 27.56
C TYR A 168 -3.38 -7.29 28.81
N GLU A 169 -4.51 -6.62 28.90
CA GLU A 169 -4.84 -5.79 30.05
C GLU A 169 -5.20 -6.59 31.32
N LYS A 170 -5.64 -7.83 31.18
CA LYS A 170 -6.03 -8.68 32.32
C LYS A 170 -4.83 -9.38 32.94
N GLU A 171 -3.89 -9.86 32.12
CA GLU A 171 -2.72 -10.63 32.56
C GLU A 171 -1.53 -9.74 32.89
N GLN A 172 -1.62 -8.95 33.96
CA GLN A 172 -0.65 -7.91 34.35
C GLN A 172 0.78 -8.44 34.59
N ALA A 173 0.94 -9.67 35.01
CA ALA A 173 2.25 -10.30 35.28
C ALA A 173 2.92 -10.85 34.02
N LYS A 174 2.18 -11.05 32.94
CA LYS A 174 2.67 -11.67 31.72
C LYS A 174 3.46 -10.68 30.88
N ARG A 175 4.61 -11.15 30.37
CA ARG A 175 5.47 -10.44 29.44
C ARG A 175 5.49 -11.15 28.10
N TYR A 176 5.74 -10.39 27.03
CA TYR A 176 5.55 -10.84 25.66
C TYR A 176 6.81 -10.59 24.81
N PRO A 177 7.14 -11.50 23.88
CA PRO A 177 8.11 -11.21 22.85
C PRO A 177 7.58 -10.06 21.95
N VAL A 178 8.47 -9.42 21.20
CA VAL A 178 8.12 -8.29 20.34
C VAL A 178 8.54 -8.54 18.89
N LEU A 179 7.62 -8.35 17.97
CA LEU A 179 7.88 -8.27 16.53
C LEU A 179 7.86 -6.79 16.11
N TYR A 180 8.97 -6.29 15.57
CA TYR A 180 9.01 -5.02 14.86
C TYR A 180 8.71 -5.26 13.39
N LEU A 181 7.57 -4.78 12.89
CA LEU A 181 7.05 -5.06 11.55
C LEU A 181 7.09 -3.81 10.68
N GLN A 182 7.97 -3.81 9.67
CA GLN A 182 8.26 -2.64 8.87
C GLN A 182 7.47 -2.64 7.56
N HIS A 183 6.95 -1.45 7.20
CA HIS A 183 6.19 -1.22 5.97
C HIS A 183 7.08 -1.20 4.71
N GLY A 184 6.44 -1.30 3.55
CA GLY A 184 7.07 -1.15 2.23
C GLY A 184 7.34 0.30 1.84
N ALA A 185 8.07 0.49 0.75
CA ALA A 185 8.32 1.83 0.22
C ALA A 185 7.01 2.51 -0.20
N GLY A 186 6.83 3.78 0.20
CA GLY A 186 5.62 4.55 -0.08
C GLY A 186 4.45 4.29 0.86
N GLU A 187 4.62 3.44 1.86
CA GLU A 187 3.67 3.21 2.95
C GLU A 187 4.15 3.91 4.24
N ASP A 188 3.42 3.76 5.32
CA ASP A 188 3.77 4.28 6.63
C ASP A 188 3.39 3.28 7.74
N GLU A 189 3.47 3.71 8.98
CA GLU A 189 3.16 2.90 10.17
C GLU A 189 1.70 2.44 10.27
N THR A 190 0.81 2.97 9.43
CA THR A 190 -0.61 2.58 9.41
C THR A 190 -0.86 1.34 8.54
N GLY A 191 0.02 1.06 7.58
CA GLY A 191 -0.19 0.07 6.52
C GLY A 191 -0.53 -1.33 7.05
N TRP A 192 0.29 -1.86 7.92
CA TRP A 192 0.09 -3.21 8.46
C TRP A 192 -1.15 -3.35 9.34
N GLY A 193 -1.51 -2.29 10.09
CA GLY A 193 -2.69 -2.29 10.95
C GLY A 193 -4.00 -2.14 10.18
N ASN A 194 -3.98 -1.39 9.07
CA ASN A 194 -5.16 -1.14 8.24
C ASN A 194 -5.29 -2.20 7.14
N GLN A 195 -4.69 -1.96 5.97
CA GLN A 195 -4.81 -2.84 4.81
C GLN A 195 -4.07 -4.17 4.97
N GLY A 196 -3.11 -4.27 5.88
CA GLY A 196 -2.40 -5.52 6.19
C GLY A 196 -3.12 -6.42 7.21
N HIS A 197 -4.24 -5.97 7.77
CA HIS A 197 -5.12 -6.74 8.70
C HIS A 197 -4.39 -7.41 9.87
N THR A 198 -3.22 -6.91 10.29
CA THR A 198 -2.33 -7.55 11.29
C THR A 198 -3.06 -7.94 12.56
N GLY A 199 -3.98 -7.09 13.07
CA GLY A 199 -4.76 -7.39 14.27
C GLY A 199 -5.64 -8.61 14.08
N PHE A 200 -6.43 -8.67 13.01
CA PHE A 200 -7.33 -9.78 12.73
C PHE A 200 -6.60 -11.09 12.46
N ILE A 201 -5.48 -11.02 11.74
CA ILE A 201 -4.61 -12.19 11.51
C ILE A 201 -4.15 -12.78 12.84
N MET A 202 -3.65 -11.93 13.73
CA MET A 202 -3.16 -12.38 15.03
C MET A 202 -4.27 -12.91 15.92
N ASP A 203 -5.41 -12.23 15.99
CA ASP A 203 -6.55 -12.64 16.79
C ASP A 203 -7.06 -14.02 16.35
N ASN A 204 -7.22 -14.24 15.04
CA ASN A 204 -7.64 -15.51 14.47
C ASN A 204 -6.63 -16.64 14.76
N LEU A 205 -5.34 -16.40 14.53
CA LEU A 205 -4.29 -17.37 14.79
C LEU A 205 -4.18 -17.75 16.29
N LEU A 206 -4.36 -16.77 17.18
CA LEU A 206 -4.36 -16.99 18.62
C LEU A 206 -5.58 -17.82 19.06
N ALA A 207 -6.77 -17.50 18.55
CA ALA A 207 -7.99 -18.23 18.84
C ALA A 207 -7.93 -19.69 18.34
N GLU A 208 -7.26 -19.91 17.20
CA GLU A 208 -7.04 -21.24 16.62
C GLU A 208 -5.87 -22.01 17.27
N GLY A 209 -5.15 -21.40 18.22
CA GLY A 209 -3.97 -22.01 18.87
C GLY A 209 -2.76 -22.18 17.94
N LYS A 210 -2.76 -21.51 16.78
CA LYS A 210 -1.70 -21.57 15.76
C LYS A 210 -0.56 -20.57 16.02
N ALA A 211 -0.76 -19.59 16.89
CA ALA A 211 0.26 -18.64 17.29
C ALA A 211 0.35 -18.56 18.82
N ARG A 212 1.51 -18.10 19.30
CA ARG A 212 1.68 -17.66 20.67
C ARG A 212 1.50 -16.14 20.73
N PRO A 213 0.97 -15.59 21.85
CA PRO A 213 0.77 -14.15 21.96
C PRO A 213 2.10 -13.40 22.00
N PHE A 214 2.23 -12.35 21.19
CA PHE A 214 3.34 -11.42 21.17
C PHE A 214 2.87 -10.00 20.81
N ILE A 215 3.66 -9.00 21.13
CA ILE A 215 3.44 -7.60 20.77
C ILE A 215 3.96 -7.37 19.35
N ILE A 216 3.24 -6.58 18.55
CA ILE A 216 3.72 -6.15 17.22
C ILE A 216 3.84 -4.63 17.24
N VAL A 217 5.01 -4.12 16.85
CA VAL A 217 5.30 -2.69 16.75
C VAL A 217 5.48 -2.34 15.28
N MET A 218 4.66 -1.43 14.79
CA MET A 218 4.67 -0.92 13.42
C MET A 218 5.07 0.55 13.48
N ALA A 219 6.29 0.86 13.06
CA ALA A 219 6.84 2.20 13.10
C ALA A 219 7.07 2.75 11.70
N ASN A 220 7.03 4.06 11.57
CA ASN A 220 7.43 4.72 10.33
C ASN A 220 8.96 4.66 10.21
N SER A 221 9.43 4.07 9.14
CA SER A 221 10.86 3.95 8.86
C SER A 221 11.46 5.14 8.12
N TYR A 222 10.64 6.13 7.76
CA TYR A 222 11.12 7.40 7.24
C TYR A 222 11.54 8.31 8.39
N VAL A 223 12.86 8.46 8.55
CA VAL A 223 13.43 9.29 9.61
C VAL A 223 13.54 10.73 9.13
N PRO A 224 12.97 11.71 9.84
CA PRO A 224 13.12 13.13 9.52
C PRO A 224 14.58 13.53 9.37
N GLY A 225 14.90 14.28 8.30
CA GLY A 225 16.27 14.73 8.03
C GLY A 225 17.19 13.69 7.39
N SER A 226 16.75 12.44 7.22
CA SER A 226 17.52 11.46 6.45
C SER A 226 17.37 11.68 4.94
N SER A 227 18.42 11.33 4.17
CA SER A 227 18.40 11.46 2.70
C SER A 227 17.54 10.42 1.99
N TYR A 228 16.89 9.52 2.74
CA TYR A 228 16.11 8.43 2.21
C TYR A 228 14.62 8.81 2.12
N ASN A 229 14.19 9.27 0.93
CA ASN A 229 12.80 9.57 0.62
C ASN A 229 12.33 8.71 -0.56
N PHE A 230 11.61 7.61 -0.28
CA PHE A 230 10.82 6.91 -1.29
C PHE A 230 9.42 7.53 -1.35
N GLY A 231 9.09 8.21 -2.46
CA GLY A 231 7.73 8.58 -2.78
C GLY A 231 7.34 10.05 -2.70
N GLY A 232 8.23 10.93 -2.31
CA GLY A 232 8.07 12.36 -2.58
C GLY A 232 8.86 12.77 -3.80
N ARG A 233 8.23 13.15 -4.90
CA ARG A 233 8.83 14.09 -5.83
C ARG A 233 9.16 15.30 -4.95
N ALA A 234 10.45 15.48 -4.59
CA ALA A 234 10.89 16.61 -3.81
C ALA A 234 10.23 17.87 -4.38
N ALA A 235 9.37 18.52 -3.62
CA ALA A 235 9.05 19.90 -3.92
C ALA A 235 10.39 20.61 -3.93
N SER A 236 10.83 21.04 -5.11
CA SER A 236 12.02 21.86 -5.32
C SER A 236 11.78 23.16 -4.57
N THR A 237 12.08 23.19 -3.29
CA THR A 237 12.33 24.44 -2.61
C THR A 237 13.72 24.87 -3.04
N ASN A 238 13.77 25.92 -3.88
CA ASN A 238 14.98 26.69 -4.13
C ASN A 238 15.55 27.17 -2.77
N GLN A 239 16.38 26.35 -2.16
CA GLN A 239 17.32 26.81 -1.16
C GLN A 239 18.65 27.00 -1.86
N THR A 240 18.97 28.28 -2.08
CA THR A 240 20.30 28.77 -2.45
C THR A 240 21.34 28.12 -1.55
N ALA A 241 22.26 27.40 -2.18
CA ALA A 241 23.40 26.78 -1.54
C ALA A 241 24.26 27.87 -0.85
N ALA A 242 24.22 27.89 0.46
CA ALA A 242 25.29 28.54 1.24
C ALA A 242 26.43 27.54 1.37
N THR A 243 27.53 27.84 0.71
CA THR A 243 28.80 27.11 0.81
C THR A 243 29.33 27.22 2.24
N ALA A 244 29.31 26.11 2.99
CA ALA A 244 30.07 25.96 4.22
C ALA A 244 31.16 24.90 3.98
N SER A 245 32.39 25.37 3.86
CA SER A 245 33.60 24.57 3.96
C SER A 245 33.82 24.11 5.40
N GLY A 246 34.11 22.83 5.64
CA GLY A 246 34.59 22.42 6.95
C GLY A 246 34.47 20.94 7.26
N GLY A 247 35.60 20.22 7.27
CA GLY A 247 35.85 19.10 8.15
C GLY A 247 35.44 17.72 7.67
N ALA A 248 36.38 17.02 7.04
CA ALA A 248 36.33 15.58 6.85
C ALA A 248 36.43 14.85 8.20
N THR A 249 35.33 14.27 8.70
CA THR A 249 35.38 13.27 9.76
C THR A 249 35.38 11.88 9.10
N ASN A 250 36.35 11.05 9.48
CA ASN A 250 36.49 9.64 9.11
C ASN A 250 35.33 8.84 9.71
N ALA A 251 34.15 8.81 8.99
CA ALA A 251 33.10 7.88 9.29
C ALA A 251 33.40 6.55 8.56
N ALA A 252 33.34 5.44 9.28
CA ALA A 252 33.46 4.11 8.70
C ALA A 252 32.39 3.90 7.61
N PRO A 253 32.69 3.15 6.55
CA PRO A 253 31.73 2.97 5.44
C PRO A 253 30.48 2.24 5.95
N SER A 254 29.31 2.85 5.77
CA SER A 254 28.02 2.25 6.08
C SER A 254 27.81 0.96 5.28
N ARG A 255 27.32 -0.10 5.94
CA ARG A 255 26.95 -1.37 5.31
C ARG A 255 25.61 -1.21 4.58
N GLY A 256 25.59 -0.64 3.38
CA GLY A 256 24.36 -0.51 2.60
C GLY A 256 24.05 -1.77 1.79
N VAL A 257 22.75 -2.10 1.62
CA VAL A 257 22.26 -3.19 0.79
C VAL A 257 22.10 -2.71 -0.66
N ALA A 258 22.60 -3.48 -1.63
CA ALA A 258 22.47 -3.14 -3.05
C ALA A 258 21.02 -3.37 -3.53
N GLY A 259 20.38 -2.30 -4.06
CA GLY A 259 19.09 -2.35 -4.72
C GLY A 259 19.21 -2.51 -6.24
N PRO A 260 18.09 -2.66 -6.98
CA PRO A 260 18.09 -2.70 -8.44
C PRO A 260 18.73 -1.43 -9.02
N GLY A 261 19.71 -1.60 -9.89
CA GLY A 261 20.44 -0.49 -10.52
C GLY A 261 21.68 0.01 -9.77
N GLY A 262 22.21 -0.75 -8.79
CA GLY A 262 23.47 -0.46 -8.09
C GLY A 262 23.39 0.69 -7.07
N ARG A 263 22.21 1.24 -6.78
CA ARG A 263 22.00 2.18 -5.67
C ARG A 263 22.07 1.43 -4.35
N ARG A 264 23.01 1.84 -3.48
CA ARG A 264 23.05 1.35 -2.10
C ARG A 264 22.00 2.10 -1.29
N PHE A 265 21.10 1.37 -0.68
CA PHE A 265 20.19 1.91 0.32
C PHE A 265 20.89 1.94 1.67
N ASP A 266 20.89 3.09 2.32
CA ASP A 266 21.46 3.25 3.65
C ASP A 266 20.31 3.46 4.66
N PHE A 267 20.07 2.44 5.47
CA PHE A 267 19.04 2.47 6.51
C PHE A 267 19.60 2.79 7.90
N SER A 268 20.87 3.21 8.00
CA SER A 268 21.53 3.45 9.29
C SER A 268 20.84 4.50 10.16
N ALA A 269 20.15 5.46 9.55
CA ALA A 269 19.35 6.42 10.31
C ALA A 269 18.16 5.75 11.02
N PHE A 270 17.44 4.87 10.32
CA PHE A 270 16.34 4.11 10.91
C PHE A 270 16.86 3.06 11.91
N GLU A 271 17.93 2.37 11.61
CA GLU A 271 18.59 1.44 12.54
C GLU A 271 18.86 2.10 13.90
N ARG A 272 19.46 3.30 13.89
CA ARG A 272 19.70 4.04 15.15
C ARG A 272 18.43 4.45 15.87
N VAL A 273 17.41 4.91 15.14
CA VAL A 273 16.10 5.23 15.74
C VAL A 273 15.45 3.99 16.33
N LEU A 274 15.51 2.86 15.63
CA LEU A 274 14.94 1.60 16.10
C LEU A 274 15.64 1.13 17.39
N ILE A 275 16.97 1.09 17.38
CA ILE A 275 17.75 0.49 18.48
C ILE A 275 17.83 1.44 19.69
N ASP A 276 18.08 2.71 19.45
CA ASP A 276 18.39 3.64 20.53
C ASP A 276 17.17 4.37 21.10
N ASP A 277 16.07 4.48 20.34
CA ASP A 277 14.89 5.23 20.75
C ASP A 277 13.63 4.36 20.82
N LEU A 278 13.26 3.63 19.74
CA LEU A 278 11.99 2.90 19.68
C LEU A 278 11.97 1.66 20.58
N ILE A 279 13.01 0.83 20.56
CA ILE A 279 13.09 -0.37 21.40
C ILE A 279 13.05 0.02 22.90
N PRO A 280 13.85 0.96 23.41
CA PRO A 280 13.75 1.41 24.79
C PRO A 280 12.38 2.00 25.15
N PHE A 281 11.76 2.75 24.24
CA PHE A 281 10.40 3.26 24.44
C PHE A 281 9.39 2.12 24.62
N VAL A 282 9.44 1.11 23.75
CA VAL A 282 8.53 -0.03 23.80
C VAL A 282 8.74 -0.84 25.09
N ASP A 283 9.98 -1.12 25.45
CA ASP A 283 10.32 -1.86 26.67
C ASP A 283 9.89 -1.13 27.96
N SER A 284 9.92 0.20 27.95
CA SER A 284 9.51 1.02 29.09
C SER A 284 7.99 1.17 29.23
N ASN A 285 7.24 1.06 28.14
CA ASN A 285 5.80 1.35 28.12
C ASN A 285 4.93 0.09 27.98
N TYR A 286 5.50 -1.04 27.59
CA TYR A 286 4.78 -2.29 27.36
C TYR A 286 5.44 -3.44 28.13
N ARG A 287 4.70 -4.47 28.42
CA ARG A 287 5.19 -5.65 29.13
C ARG A 287 5.94 -6.59 28.19
N THR A 288 7.13 -6.21 27.82
CA THR A 288 8.00 -6.94 26.94
C THR A 288 8.92 -7.91 27.67
N LEU A 289 9.36 -8.96 26.99
CA LEU A 289 10.57 -9.71 27.32
C LEU A 289 11.73 -8.92 26.68
N ALA A 290 12.35 -8.04 27.50
CA ALA A 290 13.26 -6.98 27.01
C ALA A 290 14.66 -7.48 26.60
N GLU A 291 14.83 -8.76 26.30
CA GLU A 291 16.09 -9.37 25.88
C GLU A 291 16.10 -9.64 24.37
N GLN A 292 17.27 -9.56 23.73
CA GLN A 292 17.41 -9.74 22.30
C GLN A 292 16.78 -11.05 21.75
N PRO A 293 16.90 -12.22 22.40
CA PRO A 293 16.29 -13.45 21.89
C PRO A 293 14.75 -13.43 21.80
N HIS A 294 14.13 -12.43 22.43
CA HIS A 294 12.67 -12.24 22.40
C HIS A 294 12.20 -11.13 21.46
N ARG A 295 13.09 -10.65 20.59
CA ARG A 295 12.79 -9.66 19.57
C ARG A 295 12.94 -10.23 18.18
N ALA A 296 12.05 -9.85 17.29
CA ALA A 296 12.16 -10.15 15.86
C ALA A 296 11.91 -8.87 15.05
N LEU A 297 12.53 -8.79 13.88
CA LEU A 297 12.31 -7.76 12.89
C LEU A 297 11.85 -8.42 11.60
N ALA A 298 10.79 -7.91 11.00
CA ALA A 298 10.28 -8.36 9.70
C ALA A 298 9.79 -7.17 8.89
N GLY A 299 9.57 -7.35 7.59
CA GLY A 299 9.03 -6.28 6.77
C GLY A 299 8.82 -6.66 5.31
N LEU A 300 8.03 -5.82 4.63
CA LEU A 300 7.72 -5.94 3.22
C LEU A 300 8.70 -5.10 2.38
N SER A 301 9.22 -5.63 1.27
CA SER A 301 9.99 -4.86 0.29
C SER A 301 11.15 -4.05 0.94
N MET A 302 11.01 -2.74 1.05
CA MET A 302 11.95 -1.86 1.77
C MET A 302 12.15 -2.32 3.22
N GLY A 303 11.07 -2.64 3.93
CA GLY A 303 11.14 -3.19 5.29
C GLY A 303 11.89 -4.51 5.38
N GLY A 304 11.78 -5.37 4.35
CA GLY A 304 12.57 -6.58 4.24
C GLY A 304 14.07 -6.32 4.01
N MET A 305 14.42 -5.26 3.27
CA MET A 305 15.81 -4.82 3.13
C MET A 305 16.37 -4.27 4.46
N GLN A 306 15.58 -3.52 5.21
CA GLN A 306 15.91 -3.03 6.54
C GLN A 306 16.19 -4.20 7.49
N THR A 307 15.32 -5.21 7.52
CA THR A 307 15.48 -6.42 8.32
C THR A 307 16.79 -7.16 8.05
N ARG A 308 17.26 -7.13 6.80
CA ARG A 308 18.52 -7.79 6.43
C ARG A 308 19.76 -6.97 6.77
N GLN A 309 19.64 -5.67 6.92
CA GLN A 309 20.75 -4.78 7.28
C GLN A 309 20.95 -4.68 8.78
N ILE A 310 19.86 -4.65 9.54
CA ILE A 310 19.80 -4.55 11.01
C ILE A 310 19.88 -5.93 11.66
#